data_06a95321875754e7d85f30609fdab87f
#
_entry.id   06a95321875754e7d85f30609fdab87f
#
_cell.length_a   1.000
_cell.length_b   1.000
_cell.length_c   1.000
_cell.angle_alpha   90.00
_cell.angle_beta   90.00
_cell.angle_gamma   90.00
#
_symmetry.space_group_name_H-M   'P 1'
#
loop_
_entity.id
_entity.type
_entity.pdbx_description
1 polymer ?
#
loop_
_entity_poly.entity_id
_entity_poly.type
_entity_poly.pdbx_seq_one_letter_code
_entity_poly.pdbx_strand_id
1 'polypeptide(L)'
;MNAQPLGDALKSFLHDDAVATLHLRSMYDDRTNPHFPNYVAWAGGGWVGYETGWLYDILQLGGVAYTTQPLWAPSTTPGSLTLKLDQHGFYVLGQAYASIRAKDHVFTAYRQMVDELEVNPNDDRMIPNTFEAYALRGRLAEVDYFAGYVAAMKPRDYSTFLNMGERAGAPNADAGMGLFSLKYGSIDDLRLRGSAYYVPDILTSTYGDAVWTIPSSGPVKFQLNANLMIQGSNGLHRLTGKPFSTWSGGARGDMIWGPGSLWVAYTQTGSADLWRSPYGVWLGFTKQLVLDFDRANEKAFQIGATLDFAALNLPGLNLIASGTFGADALTPTTGAYLPQNTEYNFDLIYQVPEKAAAPDWLKPLQLRARAGYVEINTAGNLSALTEYRFILNYELKFRGRDY
;
A
#
# COMPACT_ATOMS: atom_id res chain seq x y z
N MET A 1 15.57 -40.60 3.68
CA MET A 1 14.16 -40.19 3.55
C MET A 1 13.62 -40.85 2.30
N ASN A 2 12.58 -41.69 2.41
CA ASN A 2 11.92 -42.22 1.22
C ASN A 2 11.19 -41.06 0.53
N ALA A 3 11.54 -40.78 -0.72
CA ALA A 3 10.84 -39.75 -1.51
C ALA A 3 9.36 -40.14 -1.62
N GLN A 4 8.48 -39.18 -1.41
CA GLN A 4 7.03 -39.36 -1.60
C GLN A 4 6.77 -39.82 -3.05
N PRO A 5 5.88 -40.81 -3.30
CA PRO A 5 5.53 -41.21 -4.65
C PRO A 5 5.08 -40.01 -5.50
N LEU A 6 5.45 -39.98 -6.77
CA LEU A 6 5.17 -38.86 -7.66
C LEU A 6 3.66 -38.53 -7.73
N GLY A 7 2.81 -39.55 -7.74
CA GLY A 7 1.35 -39.35 -7.76
C GLY A 7 0.83 -38.59 -6.54
N ASP A 8 1.28 -38.94 -5.36
CA ASP A 8 0.89 -38.29 -4.11
C ASP A 8 1.47 -36.88 -4.03
N ALA A 9 2.73 -36.68 -4.49
CA ALA A 9 3.33 -35.37 -4.57
C ALA A 9 2.60 -34.42 -5.52
N LEU A 10 2.17 -34.92 -6.69
CA LEU A 10 1.36 -34.16 -7.66
C LEU A 10 -0.03 -33.85 -7.14
N LYS A 11 -0.66 -34.79 -6.42
CA LYS A 11 -1.97 -34.55 -5.79
C LYS A 11 -1.87 -33.45 -4.73
N SER A 12 -0.88 -33.49 -3.84
CA SER A 12 -0.62 -32.44 -2.86
C SER A 12 -0.35 -31.11 -3.55
N PHE A 13 0.51 -31.07 -4.57
CA PHE A 13 0.87 -29.90 -5.34
C PHE A 13 -0.31 -29.22 -6.04
N LEU A 14 -1.13 -30.01 -6.76
CA LEU A 14 -2.21 -29.46 -7.59
C LEU A 14 -3.55 -29.38 -6.89
N HIS A 15 -3.74 -30.00 -5.72
CA HIS A 15 -5.05 -30.07 -5.07
C HIS A 15 -4.95 -29.88 -3.57
N ASP A 16 -4.41 -30.84 -2.82
CA ASP A 16 -4.59 -30.88 -1.37
C ASP A 16 -4.00 -29.66 -0.65
N ASP A 17 -2.84 -29.14 -1.11
CA ASP A 17 -2.15 -27.98 -0.57
C ASP A 17 -2.32 -26.71 -1.43
N ALA A 18 -3.02 -26.82 -2.56
CA ALA A 18 -3.30 -25.69 -3.41
C ALA A 18 -4.38 -24.78 -2.82
N VAL A 19 -4.28 -23.50 -3.13
CA VAL A 19 -5.24 -22.47 -2.70
C VAL A 19 -5.82 -21.77 -3.92
N ALA A 20 -7.14 -21.82 -4.07
CA ALA A 20 -7.87 -20.97 -5.00
C ALA A 20 -8.49 -19.80 -4.22
N THR A 21 -8.35 -18.59 -4.76
CA THR A 21 -8.89 -17.37 -4.17
C THR A 21 -9.87 -16.72 -5.14
N LEU A 22 -11.03 -16.32 -4.63
CA LEU A 22 -11.96 -15.42 -5.31
C LEU A 22 -12.12 -14.16 -4.42
N HIS A 23 -11.74 -13.02 -4.94
CA HIS A 23 -11.98 -11.74 -4.27
C HIS A 23 -12.87 -10.86 -5.15
N LEU A 24 -14.00 -10.46 -4.61
CA LEU A 24 -14.90 -9.51 -5.25
C LEU A 24 -14.80 -8.17 -4.54
N ARG A 25 -14.69 -7.11 -5.33
CA ARG A 25 -14.66 -5.72 -4.82
C ARG A 25 -15.63 -4.86 -5.60
N SER A 26 -16.40 -4.05 -4.90
CA SER A 26 -17.13 -2.93 -5.49
C SER A 26 -16.67 -1.67 -4.78
N MET A 27 -16.37 -0.63 -5.56
CA MET A 27 -15.87 0.64 -5.02
C MET A 27 -16.53 1.81 -5.72
N TYR A 28 -17.20 2.66 -4.95
CA TYR A 28 -17.62 3.99 -5.33
C TYR A 28 -16.59 5.00 -4.82
N ASP A 29 -16.13 5.89 -5.68
CA ASP A 29 -15.15 6.95 -5.35
C ASP A 29 -15.64 8.26 -5.97
N ASP A 30 -15.82 9.29 -5.14
CA ASP A 30 -16.30 10.60 -5.54
C ASP A 30 -15.42 11.67 -4.88
N ARG A 31 -14.77 12.49 -5.71
CA ARG A 31 -13.95 13.62 -5.24
C ARG A 31 -14.40 14.91 -5.90
N THR A 32 -14.77 15.87 -5.10
CA THR A 32 -14.92 17.26 -5.54
C THR A 32 -13.61 18.02 -5.31
N ASN A 33 -13.24 18.88 -6.25
CA ASN A 33 -12.01 19.66 -6.16
C ASN A 33 -12.25 21.09 -6.67
N PRO A 34 -12.01 22.13 -5.86
CA PRO A 34 -12.26 23.51 -6.26
C PRO A 34 -11.30 24.03 -7.36
N HIS A 35 -10.16 23.36 -7.57
CA HIS A 35 -9.11 23.82 -8.47
C HIS A 35 -8.86 22.89 -9.67
N PHE A 36 -9.46 21.68 -9.66
CA PHE A 36 -9.27 20.66 -10.69
C PHE A 36 -10.64 20.03 -11.03
N PRO A 37 -10.78 19.35 -12.16
CA PRO A 37 -12.00 18.61 -12.46
C PRO A 37 -12.34 17.62 -11.36
N ASN A 38 -13.61 17.58 -10.97
CA ASN A 38 -14.13 16.54 -10.10
C ASN A 38 -14.01 15.18 -10.79
N TYR A 39 -13.83 14.12 -10.04
CA TYR A 39 -13.97 12.79 -10.59
C TYR A 39 -14.95 11.95 -9.77
N VAL A 40 -15.61 11.05 -10.46
CA VAL A 40 -16.48 10.08 -9.83
C VAL A 40 -16.46 8.79 -10.64
N ALA A 41 -16.43 7.65 -9.93
CA ALA A 41 -16.58 6.34 -10.53
C ALA A 41 -17.18 5.36 -9.53
N TRP A 42 -18.03 4.47 -10.04
CA TRP A 42 -18.44 3.26 -9.36
C TRP A 42 -17.95 2.08 -10.20
N ALA A 43 -17.06 1.31 -9.64
CA ALA A 43 -16.45 0.16 -10.30
C ALA A 43 -16.79 -1.14 -9.55
N GLY A 44 -16.83 -2.23 -10.28
CA GLY A 44 -16.95 -3.58 -9.76
C GLY A 44 -15.90 -4.48 -10.38
N GLY A 45 -15.42 -5.48 -9.65
CA GLY A 45 -14.38 -6.40 -10.13
C GLY A 45 -13.74 -7.18 -8.98
N GLY A 46 -12.43 -7.30 -9.03
CA GLY A 46 -11.64 -8.08 -8.08
C GLY A 46 -10.65 -9.00 -8.78
N TRP A 47 -10.44 -10.20 -8.24
CA TRP A 47 -9.49 -11.16 -8.80
C TRP A 47 -9.84 -12.61 -8.51
N VAL A 48 -9.33 -13.46 -9.37
CA VAL A 48 -9.29 -14.90 -9.19
C VAL A 48 -7.83 -15.32 -9.18
N GLY A 49 -7.44 -16.06 -8.16
CA GLY A 49 -6.07 -16.54 -7.96
C GLY A 49 -6.05 -18.06 -7.79
N TYR A 50 -4.94 -18.65 -8.20
CA TYR A 50 -4.62 -20.03 -7.91
C TYR A 50 -3.12 -20.13 -7.60
N GLU A 51 -2.82 -20.76 -6.48
CA GLU A 51 -1.47 -21.06 -6.02
C GLU A 51 -1.37 -22.55 -5.71
N THR A 52 -0.38 -23.23 -6.26
CA THR A 52 -0.14 -24.66 -6.00
C THR A 52 0.42 -24.86 -4.59
N GLY A 53 0.36 -26.08 -4.08
CA GLY A 53 1.23 -26.50 -2.99
C GLY A 53 2.71 -26.49 -3.40
N TRP A 54 3.56 -27.02 -2.53
CA TRP A 54 4.99 -27.15 -2.79
C TRP A 54 5.32 -28.56 -3.31
N LEU A 55 5.72 -28.68 -4.58
CA LEU A 55 6.18 -29.96 -5.14
C LEU A 55 7.54 -30.31 -4.53
N TYR A 56 7.61 -31.43 -3.82
CA TYR A 56 8.80 -31.89 -3.10
C TYR A 56 9.43 -30.86 -2.15
N ASP A 57 8.60 -29.94 -1.62
CA ASP A 57 9.06 -28.82 -0.79
C ASP A 57 9.99 -27.82 -1.52
N ILE A 58 10.03 -27.87 -2.86
CA ILE A 58 10.97 -27.08 -3.68
C ILE A 58 10.24 -26.11 -4.61
N LEU A 59 9.27 -26.55 -5.39
CA LEU A 59 8.64 -25.77 -6.47
C LEU A 59 7.20 -25.41 -6.14
N GLN A 60 6.87 -24.14 -6.31
CA GLN A 60 5.50 -23.62 -6.26
C GLN A 60 5.21 -22.76 -7.49
N LEU A 61 3.99 -22.79 -7.99
CA LEU A 61 3.50 -21.95 -9.07
C LEU A 61 2.29 -21.15 -8.60
N GLY A 62 2.15 -19.93 -9.09
CA GLY A 62 0.98 -19.11 -8.78
C GLY A 62 0.59 -18.18 -9.92
N GLY A 63 -0.71 -17.85 -9.97
CA GLY A 63 -1.24 -16.89 -10.91
C GLY A 63 -2.48 -16.20 -10.38
N VAL A 64 -2.64 -14.90 -10.69
CA VAL A 64 -3.80 -14.11 -10.31
C VAL A 64 -4.23 -13.22 -11.48
N ALA A 65 -5.46 -13.39 -11.91
CA ALA A 65 -6.11 -12.55 -12.91
C ALA A 65 -6.99 -11.51 -12.20
N TYR A 66 -6.79 -10.25 -12.56
CA TYR A 66 -7.50 -9.10 -12.01
C TYR A 66 -8.45 -8.50 -13.05
N THR A 67 -9.54 -7.91 -12.57
CA THR A 67 -10.43 -7.11 -13.38
C THR A 67 -11.00 -5.93 -12.61
N THR A 68 -11.24 -4.83 -13.29
CA THR A 68 -12.07 -3.71 -12.85
C THR A 68 -12.95 -3.27 -14.01
N GLN A 69 -14.25 -3.10 -13.76
CA GLN A 69 -15.25 -2.76 -14.76
C GLN A 69 -16.10 -1.60 -14.26
N PRO A 70 -16.46 -0.63 -15.12
CA PRO A 70 -17.35 0.45 -14.71
C PRO A 70 -18.76 -0.09 -14.48
N LEU A 71 -19.31 0.15 -13.31
CA LEU A 71 -20.73 0.04 -13.02
C LEU A 71 -21.42 1.35 -13.38
N TRP A 72 -20.74 2.46 -13.06
CA TRP A 72 -21.10 3.81 -13.49
C TRP A 72 -19.84 4.71 -13.44
N ALA A 73 -19.46 5.29 -14.57
CA ALA A 73 -18.30 6.15 -14.68
C ALA A 73 -18.49 7.14 -15.84
N PRO A 74 -18.79 8.42 -15.58
CA PRO A 74 -18.98 9.41 -16.63
C PRO A 74 -17.68 9.64 -17.42
N SER A 75 -17.75 9.57 -18.74
CA SER A 75 -16.60 9.84 -19.63
C SER A 75 -16.13 11.31 -19.62
N THR A 76 -16.93 12.20 -19.04
CA THR A 76 -16.62 13.63 -18.90
C THR A 76 -15.74 13.95 -17.69
N THR A 77 -15.53 12.99 -16.81
CA THR A 77 -14.67 13.14 -15.62
C THR A 77 -13.31 12.48 -15.85
N PRO A 78 -12.23 13.01 -15.26
CA PRO A 78 -10.92 12.36 -15.33
C PRO A 78 -10.91 11.04 -14.56
N GLY A 79 -9.87 10.22 -14.80
CA GLY A 79 -9.71 8.92 -14.16
C GLY A 79 -9.62 9.00 -12.63
N SER A 80 -10.35 8.09 -11.97
CA SER A 80 -10.44 7.99 -10.51
C SER A 80 -9.38 7.05 -9.90
N LEU A 81 -8.46 6.52 -10.72
CA LEU A 81 -7.51 5.45 -10.36
C LEU A 81 -8.20 4.10 -10.00
N THR A 82 -9.53 4.00 -10.11
CA THR A 82 -10.30 2.77 -9.98
C THR A 82 -10.46 2.05 -11.31
N LEU A 83 -10.45 2.82 -12.38
CA LEU A 83 -10.54 2.42 -13.80
C LEU A 83 -9.34 3.03 -14.54
N LYS A 84 -9.18 2.75 -15.84
CA LYS A 84 -8.23 3.46 -16.67
C LYS A 84 -8.51 4.97 -16.70
N LEU A 85 -7.53 5.76 -17.14
CA LEU A 85 -7.67 7.22 -17.25
C LEU A 85 -8.88 7.68 -18.07
N ASP A 86 -9.30 6.86 -19.04
CA ASP A 86 -10.48 7.09 -19.89
C ASP A 86 -11.78 6.53 -19.30
N GLN A 87 -11.78 6.14 -18.03
CA GLN A 87 -12.90 5.54 -17.28
C GLN A 87 -13.36 4.16 -17.84
N HIS A 88 -12.57 3.50 -18.68
CA HIS A 88 -12.87 2.15 -19.15
C HIS A 88 -12.34 1.07 -18.20
N GLY A 89 -13.03 -0.07 -18.20
CA GLY A 89 -12.60 -1.26 -17.50
C GLY A 89 -11.44 -1.98 -18.19
N PHE A 90 -10.84 -2.93 -17.48
CA PHE A 90 -9.78 -3.78 -18.05
C PHE A 90 -9.63 -5.11 -17.30
N TYR A 91 -8.90 -6.01 -17.96
CA TYR A 91 -8.45 -7.30 -17.41
C TYR A 91 -6.94 -7.37 -17.49
N VAL A 92 -6.32 -8.06 -16.54
CA VAL A 92 -4.87 -8.27 -16.55
C VAL A 92 -4.49 -9.51 -15.76
N LEU A 93 -3.58 -10.34 -16.31
CA LEU A 93 -2.86 -11.35 -15.55
C LEU A 93 -1.75 -10.62 -14.77
N GLY A 94 -2.09 -10.17 -13.56
CA GLY A 94 -1.19 -9.34 -12.75
C GLY A 94 -0.18 -10.15 -11.96
N GLN A 95 -0.45 -11.45 -11.67
CA GLN A 95 0.54 -12.35 -11.11
C GLN A 95 0.60 -13.63 -11.94
N ALA A 96 1.83 -14.08 -12.19
CA ALA A 96 2.15 -15.35 -12.84
C ALA A 96 3.60 -15.65 -12.47
N TYR A 97 3.86 -16.54 -11.52
CA TYR A 97 5.19 -16.74 -10.97
C TYR A 97 5.51 -18.19 -10.72
N ALA A 98 6.80 -18.46 -10.68
CA ALA A 98 7.36 -19.70 -10.15
C ALA A 98 8.28 -19.36 -8.97
N SER A 99 8.16 -20.14 -7.89
CA SER A 99 9.00 -20.02 -6.69
C SER A 99 9.78 -21.30 -6.48
N ILE A 100 11.05 -21.15 -6.11
CA ILE A 100 11.92 -22.24 -5.68
C ILE A 100 12.35 -21.99 -4.25
N ARG A 101 12.13 -22.99 -3.38
CA ARG A 101 12.47 -22.92 -1.97
C ARG A 101 13.67 -23.80 -1.65
N ALA A 102 14.60 -23.26 -0.85
CA ALA A 102 15.69 -24.00 -0.24
C ALA A 102 15.80 -23.58 1.22
N LYS A 103 15.38 -24.43 2.14
CA LYS A 103 15.28 -24.12 3.57
C LYS A 103 14.40 -22.87 3.78
N ASP A 104 14.94 -21.86 4.45
CA ASP A 104 14.27 -20.59 4.78
C ASP A 104 14.38 -19.52 3.67
N HIS A 105 14.84 -19.92 2.48
CA HIS A 105 15.06 -19.02 1.36
C HIS A 105 14.14 -19.38 0.19
N VAL A 106 13.45 -18.38 -0.37
CA VAL A 106 12.56 -18.54 -1.51
C VAL A 106 12.96 -17.56 -2.60
N PHE A 107 13.32 -18.08 -3.76
CA PHE A 107 13.48 -17.29 -4.98
C PHE A 107 12.18 -17.34 -5.77
N THR A 108 11.63 -16.18 -6.12
CA THR A 108 10.42 -16.06 -6.94
C THR A 108 10.73 -15.26 -8.19
N ALA A 109 10.27 -15.76 -9.34
CA ALA A 109 10.50 -15.17 -10.64
C ALA A 109 9.21 -14.80 -11.35
N TYR A 110 9.22 -13.67 -12.05
CA TYR A 110 8.22 -13.08 -12.92
C TYR A 110 7.15 -12.29 -12.15
N ARG A 111 5.88 -12.26 -12.60
CA ARG A 111 4.83 -11.39 -12.08
C ARG A 111 4.38 -11.81 -10.69
N GLN A 112 4.66 -10.98 -9.72
CA GLN A 112 4.41 -11.27 -8.30
C GLN A 112 4.00 -10.03 -7.51
N MET A 113 3.51 -10.25 -6.31
CA MET A 113 3.35 -9.18 -5.33
C MET A 113 4.72 -8.84 -4.71
N VAL A 114 5.03 -7.55 -4.65
CA VAL A 114 6.16 -7.02 -3.86
C VAL A 114 5.59 -6.07 -2.83
N ASP A 115 5.89 -6.31 -1.56
CA ASP A 115 5.44 -5.48 -0.42
C ASP A 115 6.63 -5.19 0.50
N GLU A 116 7.49 -4.31 -0.01
CA GLU A 116 8.78 -3.96 0.59
C GLU A 116 8.87 -2.44 0.80
N LEU A 117 8.15 -1.96 1.84
CA LEU A 117 8.16 -0.56 2.28
C LEU A 117 7.75 0.39 1.14
N GLU A 118 8.67 1.15 0.53
CA GLU A 118 8.37 2.11 -0.53
C GLU A 118 7.92 1.46 -1.86
N VAL A 119 8.20 0.17 -2.05
CA VAL A 119 7.76 -0.61 -3.22
C VAL A 119 6.68 -1.57 -2.76
N ASN A 120 5.41 -1.19 -2.95
CA ASN A 120 4.30 -1.90 -2.31
C ASN A 120 3.03 -1.96 -3.19
N PRO A 121 2.07 -2.82 -2.85
CA PRO A 121 0.84 -3.02 -3.61
C PRO A 121 -0.04 -1.78 -3.69
N ASN A 122 0.02 -0.87 -2.74
CA ASN A 122 -0.84 0.31 -2.63
C ASN A 122 -2.33 -0.04 -2.92
N ASP A 123 -2.87 -1.03 -2.20
CA ASP A 123 -4.20 -1.61 -2.44
C ASP A 123 -5.32 -0.74 -1.84
N ASP A 124 -5.42 0.50 -2.28
CA ASP A 124 -6.44 1.47 -1.86
C ASP A 124 -7.46 1.79 -2.96
N ARG A 125 -7.45 1.04 -4.07
CA ARG A 125 -8.38 1.12 -5.19
C ARG A 125 -8.94 -0.27 -5.53
N MET A 126 -9.41 -0.47 -6.77
CA MET A 126 -10.07 -1.71 -7.19
C MET A 126 -9.14 -2.93 -7.21
N ILE A 127 -7.91 -2.74 -7.64
CA ILE A 127 -6.90 -3.80 -7.73
C ILE A 127 -5.52 -3.26 -7.30
N PRO A 128 -4.64 -4.10 -6.74
CA PRO A 128 -3.32 -3.67 -6.29
C PRO A 128 -2.33 -3.44 -7.45
N ASN A 129 -1.23 -2.75 -7.15
CA ASN A 129 -0.03 -2.82 -7.96
C ASN A 129 0.56 -4.23 -7.93
N THR A 130 1.14 -4.67 -9.04
CA THR A 130 1.92 -5.92 -9.12
C THR A 130 3.21 -5.68 -9.92
N PHE A 131 4.17 -6.57 -9.80
CA PHE A 131 5.53 -6.32 -10.28
C PHE A 131 6.08 -7.50 -11.07
N GLU A 132 6.78 -7.24 -12.17
CA GLU A 132 7.67 -8.22 -12.78
C GLU A 132 9.00 -8.15 -12.05
N ALA A 133 9.29 -9.17 -11.26
CA ALA A 133 10.45 -9.18 -10.38
C ALA A 133 11.10 -10.55 -10.28
N TYR A 134 12.39 -10.53 -9.97
CA TYR A 134 13.22 -11.69 -9.67
C TYR A 134 13.82 -11.47 -8.30
N ALA A 135 13.30 -12.16 -7.30
CA ALA A 135 13.53 -11.81 -5.92
C ALA A 135 13.82 -13.02 -5.04
N LEU A 136 14.81 -12.86 -4.19
CA LEU A 136 15.14 -13.79 -3.11
C LEU A 136 14.62 -13.20 -1.79
N ARG A 137 13.83 -13.98 -1.08
CA ARG A 137 13.36 -13.69 0.27
C ARG A 137 13.84 -14.78 1.21
N GLY A 138 14.11 -14.42 2.44
CA GLY A 138 14.49 -15.43 3.42
C GLY A 138 14.75 -14.83 4.78
N ARG A 139 15.23 -15.70 5.67
CA ARG A 139 15.64 -15.33 7.02
C ARG A 139 17.09 -15.75 7.27
N LEU A 140 17.87 -14.83 7.84
CA LEU A 140 19.21 -15.05 8.33
C LEU A 140 19.24 -14.71 9.82
N ALA A 141 19.37 -15.72 10.67
CA ALA A 141 19.18 -15.60 12.11
C ALA A 141 17.81 -14.98 12.43
N GLU A 142 17.76 -13.77 12.99
CA GLU A 142 16.54 -13.05 13.36
C GLU A 142 16.13 -11.96 12.37
N VAL A 143 16.84 -11.84 11.23
CA VAL A 143 16.61 -10.82 10.22
C VAL A 143 15.94 -11.43 9.00
N ASP A 144 14.72 -10.98 8.69
CA ASP A 144 14.07 -11.23 7.41
C ASP A 144 14.68 -10.28 6.37
N TYR A 145 14.93 -10.79 5.16
CA TYR A 145 15.46 -9.99 4.07
C TYR A 145 14.74 -10.22 2.75
N PHE A 146 14.80 -9.21 1.92
CA PHE A 146 14.45 -9.24 0.51
C PHE A 146 15.60 -8.66 -0.31
N ALA A 147 15.95 -9.33 -1.40
CA ALA A 147 16.91 -8.83 -2.38
C ALA A 147 16.40 -9.18 -3.78
N GLY A 148 16.22 -8.19 -4.64
CA GLY A 148 15.60 -8.44 -5.93
C GLY A 148 15.89 -7.40 -6.99
N TYR A 149 15.64 -7.80 -8.23
CA TYR A 149 15.55 -6.93 -9.40
C TYR A 149 14.08 -6.84 -9.82
N VAL A 150 13.56 -5.63 -9.89
CA VAL A 150 12.18 -5.33 -10.34
C VAL A 150 12.29 -4.72 -11.73
N ALA A 151 11.84 -5.46 -12.75
CA ALA A 151 11.92 -5.04 -14.14
C ALA A 151 10.80 -4.03 -14.49
N ALA A 152 9.58 -4.32 -14.01
CA ALA A 152 8.41 -3.52 -14.35
C ALA A 152 7.35 -3.56 -13.24
N MET A 153 6.46 -2.58 -13.26
CA MET A 153 5.32 -2.46 -12.36
C MET A 153 4.03 -2.28 -13.17
N LYS A 154 2.99 -3.00 -12.81
CA LYS A 154 1.62 -2.74 -13.23
C LYS A 154 0.94 -1.84 -12.19
N PRO A 155 0.68 -0.56 -12.46
CA PRO A 155 -0.10 0.30 -11.58
C PRO A 155 -1.54 -0.21 -11.42
N ARG A 156 -2.22 0.24 -10.37
CA ARG A 156 -3.59 -0.18 -10.02
C ARG A 156 -4.66 0.19 -11.05
N ASP A 157 -4.40 1.17 -11.91
CA ASP A 157 -5.28 1.69 -12.97
C ASP A 157 -4.82 1.35 -14.40
N TYR A 158 -3.85 0.42 -14.53
CA TYR A 158 -3.28 -0.01 -15.81
C TYR A 158 -3.48 -1.52 -16.04
N SER A 159 -3.65 -1.89 -17.31
CA SER A 159 -3.64 -3.29 -17.77
C SER A 159 -2.27 -3.75 -18.26
N THR A 160 -1.27 -2.88 -18.27
CA THR A 160 0.08 -3.13 -18.77
C THR A 160 1.12 -2.91 -17.70
N PHE A 161 2.26 -3.57 -17.83
CA PHE A 161 3.44 -3.34 -17.03
C PHE A 161 4.28 -2.24 -17.68
N LEU A 162 4.69 -1.26 -16.90
CA LEU A 162 5.60 -0.19 -17.28
C LEU A 162 6.96 -0.48 -16.65
N ASN A 163 8.07 -0.24 -17.35
CA ASN A 163 9.37 -0.32 -16.71
C ASN A 163 9.49 0.72 -15.57
N MET A 164 10.46 0.56 -14.68
CA MET A 164 10.53 1.36 -13.46
C MET A 164 10.87 2.83 -13.76
N GLY A 165 11.57 3.11 -14.85
CA GLY A 165 11.86 4.46 -15.31
C GLY A 165 10.62 5.20 -15.81
N GLU A 166 9.86 4.57 -16.69
CA GLU A 166 8.57 5.12 -17.17
C GLU A 166 7.61 5.33 -16.01
N ARG A 167 7.53 4.36 -15.08
CA ARG A 167 6.67 4.47 -13.91
C ARG A 167 7.05 5.64 -12.99
N ALA A 168 8.32 5.99 -12.91
CA ALA A 168 8.79 7.17 -12.17
C ALA A 168 8.43 8.50 -12.87
N GLY A 169 8.03 8.46 -14.12
CA GLY A 169 7.76 9.66 -14.94
C GLY A 169 8.92 10.12 -15.80
N ALA A 170 9.95 9.28 -16.01
CA ALA A 170 11.05 9.54 -16.92
C ALA A 170 10.74 8.89 -18.29
N PRO A 171 10.23 9.64 -19.28
CA PRO A 171 9.81 9.09 -20.55
C PRO A 171 11.02 8.50 -21.29
N ASN A 172 10.81 7.37 -21.98
CA ASN A 172 11.81 6.63 -22.74
C ASN A 172 13.02 6.13 -21.91
N ALA A 173 12.88 6.02 -20.60
CA ALA A 173 13.89 5.44 -19.75
C ALA A 173 13.56 3.96 -19.51
N ASP A 174 14.18 3.08 -20.33
CA ASP A 174 14.10 1.63 -20.10
C ASP A 174 15.03 1.25 -18.95
N ALA A 175 14.51 1.31 -17.74
CA ALA A 175 15.27 1.03 -16.52
C ALA A 175 14.47 0.16 -15.56
N GLY A 176 15.12 -0.89 -15.06
CA GLY A 176 14.67 -1.66 -13.91
C GLY A 176 15.21 -1.09 -12.60
N MET A 177 14.86 -1.75 -11.50
CA MET A 177 15.21 -1.34 -10.14
C MET A 177 15.93 -2.48 -9.42
N GLY A 178 17.05 -2.18 -8.78
CA GLY A 178 17.59 -3.00 -7.69
C GLY A 178 16.89 -2.62 -6.39
N LEU A 179 16.36 -3.60 -5.66
CA LEU A 179 15.66 -3.42 -4.40
C LEU A 179 16.21 -4.35 -3.31
N PHE A 180 16.47 -3.79 -2.15
CA PHE A 180 16.90 -4.53 -0.96
C PHE A 180 16.12 -4.06 0.26
N SER A 181 15.68 -4.98 1.13
CA SER A 181 15.09 -4.64 2.41
C SER A 181 15.47 -5.61 3.52
N LEU A 182 15.40 -5.13 4.75
CA LEU A 182 15.65 -5.86 5.99
C LEU A 182 14.55 -5.56 7.00
N LYS A 183 14.21 -6.58 7.80
CA LYS A 183 13.29 -6.46 8.92
C LYS A 183 13.82 -7.28 10.09
N TYR A 184 13.91 -6.66 11.27
CA TYR A 184 14.31 -7.27 12.53
C TYR A 184 13.26 -7.02 13.61
N GLY A 185 13.07 -8.03 14.46
CA GLY A 185 12.26 -7.92 15.66
C GLY A 185 10.75 -7.92 15.44
N SER A 186 10.00 -7.52 16.45
CA SER A 186 8.54 -7.57 16.51
C SER A 186 7.93 -6.23 16.94
N ILE A 187 6.73 -5.93 16.48
CA ILE A 187 5.96 -4.76 16.89
C ILE A 187 5.56 -4.80 18.38
N ASP A 188 5.57 -5.99 18.99
CA ASP A 188 5.26 -6.15 20.43
C ASP A 188 6.41 -5.74 21.34
N ASP A 189 7.63 -5.54 20.81
CA ASP A 189 8.82 -5.10 21.55
C ASP A 189 9.55 -4.02 20.74
N LEU A 190 10.55 -4.41 19.97
CA LEU A 190 11.31 -3.54 19.08
C LEU A 190 11.30 -4.11 17.66
N ARG A 191 10.78 -3.35 16.71
CA ARG A 191 10.87 -3.67 15.29
C ARG A 191 11.70 -2.61 14.57
N LEU A 192 12.68 -3.05 13.80
CA LEU A 192 13.47 -2.23 12.89
C LEU A 192 13.24 -2.69 11.47
N ARG A 193 13.02 -1.75 10.54
CA ARG A 193 12.92 -2.04 9.10
C ARG A 193 13.76 -1.04 8.32
N GLY A 194 14.30 -1.51 7.21
CA GLY A 194 15.00 -0.64 6.27
C GLY A 194 14.88 -1.16 4.85
N SER A 195 14.87 -0.27 3.87
CA SER A 195 14.92 -0.59 2.45
C SER A 195 15.76 0.42 1.70
N ALA A 196 16.31 -0.03 0.58
CA ALA A 196 16.95 0.83 -0.39
C ALA A 196 16.62 0.36 -1.79
N TYR A 197 16.33 1.29 -2.70
CA TYR A 197 16.23 0.97 -4.12
C TYR A 197 17.05 1.93 -4.98
N TYR A 198 17.46 1.42 -6.13
CA TYR A 198 18.25 2.12 -7.12
C TYR A 198 17.66 1.90 -8.52
N VAL A 199 17.24 2.95 -9.18
CA VAL A 199 16.81 2.96 -10.58
C VAL A 199 17.82 3.76 -11.37
N PRO A 200 18.60 3.14 -12.26
CA PRO A 200 19.71 3.79 -12.96
C PRO A 200 19.27 5.05 -13.71
N ASP A 201 20.08 6.12 -13.62
CA ASP A 201 19.87 7.42 -14.26
C ASP A 201 18.63 8.20 -13.81
N ILE A 202 17.91 7.71 -12.80
CA ILE A 202 16.61 8.24 -12.39
C ILE A 202 16.59 8.61 -10.92
N LEU A 203 16.62 7.60 -10.03
CA LEU A 203 16.24 7.78 -8.64
C LEU A 203 16.88 6.74 -7.73
N THR A 204 17.41 7.17 -6.61
CA THR A 204 17.81 6.34 -5.46
C THR A 204 16.98 6.75 -4.26
N SER A 205 16.46 5.80 -3.50
CA SER A 205 15.78 6.06 -2.24
C SER A 205 16.23 5.07 -1.17
N THR A 206 16.25 5.54 0.06
CA THR A 206 16.54 4.75 1.25
C THR A 206 15.54 5.11 2.33
N TYR A 207 14.96 4.10 2.95
CA TYR A 207 13.98 4.20 4.03
C TYR A 207 14.46 3.45 5.26
N GLY A 208 14.21 3.98 6.43
CA GLY A 208 14.35 3.27 7.71
C GLY A 208 13.24 3.64 8.68
N ASP A 209 12.73 2.66 9.42
CA ASP A 209 11.83 2.90 10.55
C ASP A 209 12.18 2.04 11.77
N ALA A 210 11.78 2.55 12.93
CA ALA A 210 11.82 1.86 14.21
C ALA A 210 10.47 2.01 14.90
N VAL A 211 9.98 0.92 15.49
CA VAL A 211 8.81 0.88 16.37
C VAL A 211 9.24 0.25 17.68
N TRP A 212 9.09 0.98 18.77
CA TRP A 212 9.34 0.48 20.11
C TRP A 212 8.07 0.46 20.94
N THR A 213 7.64 -0.72 21.36
CA THR A 213 6.56 -0.89 22.34
C THR A 213 7.14 -0.86 23.73
N ILE A 214 6.80 0.17 24.49
CA ILE A 214 7.31 0.36 25.85
C ILE A 214 6.77 -0.75 26.75
N PRO A 215 7.63 -1.52 27.42
CA PRO A 215 7.18 -2.58 28.34
C PRO A 215 6.24 -2.02 29.40
N SER A 216 5.06 -2.63 29.53
CA SER A 216 4.03 -2.24 30.50
C SER A 216 3.29 -3.48 31.01
N SER A 217 3.06 -3.54 32.32
CA SER A 217 2.21 -4.57 32.94
C SER A 217 0.74 -4.17 33.01
N GLY A 218 0.42 -2.94 32.64
CA GLY A 218 -0.95 -2.39 32.70
C GLY A 218 -1.77 -2.67 31.42
N PRO A 219 -3.05 -2.31 31.43
CA PRO A 219 -3.95 -2.49 30.29
C PRO A 219 -3.67 -1.50 29.14
N VAL A 220 -2.84 -0.50 29.37
CA VAL A 220 -2.46 0.51 28.38
C VAL A 220 -1.04 0.25 27.91
N LYS A 221 -0.86 0.17 26.60
CA LYS A 221 0.45 0.08 25.93
C LYS A 221 0.79 1.41 25.30
N PHE A 222 2.07 1.75 25.28
CA PHE A 222 2.60 2.90 24.57
C PHE A 222 3.57 2.42 23.49
N GLN A 223 3.48 3.02 22.31
CA GLN A 223 4.44 2.79 21.22
C GLN A 223 5.06 4.11 20.79
N LEU A 224 6.35 4.09 20.52
CA LEU A 224 7.08 5.17 19.87
C LEU A 224 7.55 4.69 18.51
N ASN A 225 7.27 5.49 17.50
CA ASN A 225 7.61 5.19 16.11
C ASN A 225 8.46 6.35 15.57
N ALA A 226 9.48 6.03 14.78
CA ALA A 226 10.28 7.00 14.05
C ALA A 226 10.59 6.48 12.66
N ASN A 227 10.64 7.36 11.67
CA ASN A 227 11.12 7.02 10.33
C ASN A 227 11.98 8.12 9.73
N LEU A 228 12.80 7.73 8.77
CA LEU A 228 13.59 8.62 7.94
C LEU A 228 13.67 8.05 6.52
N MET A 229 13.46 8.92 5.56
CA MET A 229 13.53 8.64 4.13
C MET A 229 14.49 9.64 3.48
N ILE A 230 15.38 9.15 2.63
CA ILE A 230 16.33 9.97 1.86
C ILE A 230 16.22 9.58 0.40
N GLN A 231 16.07 10.57 -0.47
CA GLN A 231 15.87 10.34 -1.90
C GLN A 231 16.72 11.33 -2.71
N GLY A 232 17.25 10.86 -3.83
CA GLY A 232 17.98 11.71 -4.75
C GLY A 232 18.04 11.14 -6.16
N SER A 233 18.26 12.00 -7.14
CA SER A 233 18.55 11.59 -8.50
C SER A 233 19.94 11.00 -8.63
N ASN A 234 20.15 10.16 -9.63
CA ASN A 234 21.45 9.57 -9.94
C ASN A 234 21.74 9.60 -11.45
N GLY A 235 23.00 9.34 -11.82
CA GLY A 235 23.44 9.21 -13.20
C GLY A 235 23.07 10.41 -14.09
N LEU A 236 22.29 10.18 -15.13
CA LEU A 236 21.89 11.20 -16.12
C LEU A 236 20.71 12.09 -15.65
N HIS A 237 20.18 11.88 -14.44
CA HIS A 237 19.08 12.67 -13.86
C HIS A 237 17.83 12.75 -14.76
N ARG A 238 17.47 11.67 -15.44
CA ARG A 238 16.42 11.65 -16.50
C ARG A 238 15.03 12.07 -16.01
N LEU A 239 14.79 12.02 -14.70
CA LEU A 239 13.50 12.42 -14.12
C LEU A 239 13.31 13.94 -14.13
N THR A 240 14.34 14.70 -13.86
CA THR A 240 14.29 16.16 -13.63
C THR A 240 15.22 16.96 -14.55
N GLY A 241 16.10 16.28 -15.30
CA GLY A 241 17.12 16.91 -16.13
C GLY A 241 18.26 17.58 -15.33
N LYS A 242 18.25 17.51 -14.01
CA LYS A 242 19.24 18.08 -13.08
C LYS A 242 19.33 17.28 -11.78
N PRO A 243 20.43 17.37 -11.04
CA PRO A 243 20.53 16.76 -9.71
C PRO A 243 19.47 17.27 -8.75
N PHE A 244 18.89 16.37 -7.95
CA PHE A 244 18.09 16.71 -6.79
C PHE A 244 18.40 15.78 -5.62
N SER A 245 18.15 16.27 -4.42
CA SER A 245 18.18 15.48 -3.19
C SER A 245 17.12 16.02 -2.25
N THR A 246 16.40 15.13 -1.56
CA THR A 246 15.42 15.49 -0.56
C THR A 246 15.37 14.43 0.53
N TRP A 247 14.72 14.75 1.64
CA TRP A 247 14.48 13.82 2.74
C TRP A 247 13.10 14.07 3.32
N SER A 248 12.56 13.06 3.98
CA SER A 248 11.36 13.20 4.82
C SER A 248 11.53 12.31 6.05
N GLY A 249 11.11 12.79 7.20
CA GLY A 249 11.20 12.03 8.42
C GLY A 249 10.13 12.45 9.42
N GLY A 250 9.85 11.56 10.38
CA GLY A 250 8.82 11.82 11.36
C GLY A 250 8.90 10.95 12.59
N ALA A 251 8.07 11.30 13.56
CA ALA A 251 7.86 10.55 14.78
C ALA A 251 6.36 10.44 15.07
N ARG A 252 5.97 9.35 15.73
CA ARG A 252 4.60 9.10 16.17
C ARG A 252 4.60 8.41 17.53
N GLY A 253 3.73 8.87 18.43
CA GLY A 253 3.45 8.24 19.71
C GLY A 253 2.03 7.71 19.72
N ASP A 254 1.85 6.47 20.15
CA ASP A 254 0.56 5.79 20.28
C ASP A 254 0.30 5.39 21.71
N MET A 255 -0.93 5.62 22.19
CA MET A 255 -1.48 5.06 23.40
C MET A 255 -2.58 4.08 23.02
N ILE A 256 -2.41 2.81 23.39
CA ILE A 256 -3.27 1.69 22.97
C ILE A 256 -3.89 1.04 24.21
N TRP A 257 -5.20 0.88 24.20
CA TRP A 257 -5.95 0.15 25.23
C TRP A 257 -6.98 -0.76 24.58
N GLY A 258 -7.55 -1.71 25.30
CA GLY A 258 -8.44 -2.76 24.78
C GLY A 258 -9.28 -2.38 23.56
N PRO A 259 -10.28 -1.46 23.66
CA PRO A 259 -11.15 -1.13 22.53
C PRO A 259 -10.64 -0.02 21.62
N GLY A 260 -9.46 0.58 21.85
CA GLY A 260 -9.05 1.72 21.02
C GLY A 260 -7.60 2.13 21.12
N SER A 261 -7.28 3.18 20.37
CA SER A 261 -6.01 3.86 20.46
C SER A 261 -6.14 5.37 20.19
N LEU A 262 -5.19 6.13 20.72
CA LEU A 262 -4.97 7.53 20.38
C LEU A 262 -3.53 7.67 19.89
N TRP A 263 -3.30 8.54 18.90
CA TRP A 263 -1.94 8.87 18.47
C TRP A 263 -1.76 10.34 18.16
N VAL A 264 -0.52 10.75 18.27
CA VAL A 264 -0.01 12.02 17.72
C VAL A 264 1.18 11.73 16.83
N ALA A 265 1.30 12.47 15.73
CA ALA A 265 2.42 12.32 14.82
C ALA A 265 2.90 13.66 14.28
N TYR A 266 4.17 13.71 13.92
CA TYR A 266 4.80 14.82 13.24
C TYR A 266 5.66 14.31 12.09
N THR A 267 5.63 15.00 10.94
CA THR A 267 6.55 14.79 9.84
C THR A 267 7.08 16.10 9.30
N GLN A 268 8.26 16.03 8.72
CA GLN A 268 8.88 17.14 8.01
C GLN A 268 9.56 16.63 6.75
N THR A 269 9.38 17.35 5.63
CA THR A 269 10.06 17.10 4.36
C THR A 269 11.12 18.18 4.13
N GLY A 270 12.24 17.82 3.52
CA GLY A 270 13.32 18.75 3.17
C GLY A 270 12.86 19.81 2.17
N SER A 271 13.53 20.95 2.19
CA SER A 271 13.17 22.11 1.36
C SER A 271 13.76 22.08 -0.06
N ALA A 272 14.71 21.17 -0.33
CA ALA A 272 15.51 21.21 -1.56
C ALA A 272 14.74 20.70 -2.80
N ASP A 273 13.84 19.74 -2.64
CA ASP A 273 13.01 19.22 -3.71
C ASP A 273 11.75 18.50 -3.18
N LEU A 274 10.85 18.13 -4.10
CA LEU A 274 9.66 17.34 -3.80
C LEU A 274 10.06 15.92 -3.41
N TRP A 275 9.29 15.31 -2.50
CA TRP A 275 9.29 13.86 -2.30
C TRP A 275 8.55 13.17 -3.46
N ARG A 276 8.97 11.95 -3.83
CA ARG A 276 8.35 11.17 -4.91
C ARG A 276 8.11 9.74 -4.47
N SER A 277 6.88 9.25 -4.64
CA SER A 277 6.47 7.88 -4.31
C SER A 277 5.94 7.13 -5.55
N PRO A 278 6.77 6.90 -6.58
CA PRO A 278 6.28 6.33 -7.84
C PRO A 278 5.89 4.85 -7.74
N TYR A 279 6.40 4.10 -6.76
CA TYR A 279 6.33 2.64 -6.73
C TYR A 279 5.43 2.07 -5.63
N GLY A 280 4.80 2.94 -4.86
CA GLY A 280 3.93 2.52 -3.76
C GLY A 280 3.25 3.70 -3.09
N VAL A 281 2.82 3.48 -1.88
CA VAL A 281 2.27 4.51 -1.00
C VAL A 281 3.38 5.23 -0.26
N TRP A 282 3.23 6.54 -0.04
CA TRP A 282 4.12 7.27 0.86
C TRP A 282 3.95 6.78 2.32
N LEU A 283 5.08 6.67 3.04
CA LEU A 283 5.14 6.03 4.35
C LEU A 283 5.23 7.03 5.51
N GLY A 284 4.97 8.30 5.28
CA GLY A 284 4.94 9.31 6.34
C GLY A 284 3.78 9.14 7.30
N PHE A 285 4.00 9.43 8.58
CA PHE A 285 3.00 9.23 9.64
C PHE A 285 1.81 10.18 9.57
N THR A 286 1.91 11.27 8.83
CA THR A 286 0.85 12.28 8.68
C THR A 286 0.03 12.12 7.39
N LYS A 287 0.29 11.05 6.62
CA LYS A 287 -0.49 10.71 5.43
C LYS A 287 -1.98 10.57 5.77
N GLN A 288 -2.82 11.14 4.88
CA GLN A 288 -4.27 11.06 4.98
C GLN A 288 -4.89 10.37 3.74
N LEU A 289 -6.22 10.46 3.59
CA LEU A 289 -6.95 9.85 2.48
C LEU A 289 -6.65 10.54 1.15
N VAL A 290 -6.54 11.86 1.18
CA VAL A 290 -6.41 12.73 0.01
C VAL A 290 -4.99 13.26 -0.14
N LEU A 291 -4.41 13.78 0.94
CA LEU A 291 -3.09 14.42 0.93
C LEU A 291 -2.05 13.55 1.64
N ASP A 292 -0.86 13.53 1.07
CA ASP A 292 0.28 12.84 1.68
C ASP A 292 1.01 13.72 2.71
N PHE A 293 0.90 15.07 2.64
CA PHE A 293 1.64 16.02 3.49
C PHE A 293 3.16 15.84 3.36
N ASP A 294 3.63 15.74 2.12
CA ASP A 294 5.01 15.44 1.74
C ASP A 294 5.64 16.52 0.84
N ARG A 295 5.00 17.71 0.74
CA ARG A 295 5.49 18.83 -0.07
C ARG A 295 6.84 19.32 0.45
N ALA A 296 7.65 19.92 -0.40
CA ALA A 296 8.94 20.44 -0.01
C ALA A 296 8.81 21.45 1.16
N ASN A 297 9.67 21.32 2.16
CA ASN A 297 9.68 22.08 3.43
C ASN A 297 8.44 21.91 4.32
N GLU A 298 7.47 21.08 3.94
CA GLU A 298 6.25 20.91 4.71
C GLU A 298 6.51 20.30 6.07
N LYS A 299 5.90 20.91 7.08
CA LYS A 299 5.81 20.42 8.45
C LYS A 299 4.36 20.04 8.70
N ALA A 300 4.10 18.81 9.07
CA ALA A 300 2.76 18.33 9.31
C ALA A 300 2.62 17.72 10.70
N PHE A 301 1.52 18.03 11.36
CA PHE A 301 1.12 17.47 12.65
C PHE A 301 -0.21 16.72 12.49
N GLN A 302 -0.32 15.55 13.09
CA GLN A 302 -1.52 14.74 13.07
C GLN A 302 -1.93 14.30 14.46
N ILE A 303 -3.24 14.28 14.71
CA ILE A 303 -3.86 13.60 15.84
C ILE A 303 -4.92 12.63 15.29
N GLY A 304 -5.07 11.46 15.92
CA GLY A 304 -6.10 10.51 15.51
C GLY A 304 -6.43 9.50 16.59
N ALA A 305 -7.50 8.77 16.35
CA ALA A 305 -8.04 7.73 17.23
C ALA A 305 -8.59 6.56 16.43
N THR A 306 -8.53 5.37 17.04
CA THR A 306 -9.33 4.20 16.63
C THR A 306 -10.28 3.80 17.75
N LEU A 307 -11.41 3.23 17.37
CA LEU A 307 -12.37 2.66 18.31
C LEU A 307 -12.97 1.38 17.74
N ASP A 308 -12.85 0.27 18.49
CA ASP A 308 -13.57 -0.97 18.25
C ASP A 308 -14.90 -0.92 19.01
N PHE A 309 -16.00 -0.93 18.28
CA PHE A 309 -17.35 -0.86 18.85
C PHE A 309 -17.83 -2.17 19.49
N ALA A 310 -17.03 -3.22 19.48
CA ALA A 310 -17.34 -4.45 20.23
C ALA A 310 -17.58 -4.15 21.72
N ALA A 311 -16.88 -3.18 22.29
CA ALA A 311 -17.10 -2.68 23.65
C ALA A 311 -18.49 -2.05 23.86
N LEU A 312 -19.18 -1.66 22.80
CA LEU A 312 -20.52 -1.09 22.78
C LEU A 312 -21.57 -2.08 22.22
N ASN A 313 -21.28 -3.40 22.25
CA ASN A 313 -22.11 -4.48 21.70
C ASN A 313 -22.36 -4.40 20.17
N LEU A 314 -21.45 -3.80 19.42
CA LEU A 314 -21.46 -3.76 17.96
C LEU A 314 -20.17 -4.41 17.41
N PRO A 315 -19.97 -5.72 17.61
CA PRO A 315 -18.76 -6.41 17.19
C PRO A 315 -18.58 -6.35 15.66
N GLY A 316 -17.33 -6.19 15.24
CA GLY A 316 -16.97 -6.07 13.83
C GLY A 316 -17.01 -4.65 13.27
N LEU A 317 -17.58 -3.70 13.98
CA LEU A 317 -17.60 -2.30 13.62
C LEU A 317 -16.39 -1.57 14.23
N ASN A 318 -15.63 -0.88 13.40
CA ASN A 318 -14.44 -0.10 13.78
C ASN A 318 -14.50 1.29 13.15
N LEU A 319 -14.08 2.30 13.90
CA LEU A 319 -13.92 3.67 13.45
C LEU A 319 -12.46 4.09 13.57
N ILE A 320 -11.95 4.75 12.53
CA ILE A 320 -10.68 5.49 12.55
C ILE A 320 -11.01 6.93 12.21
N ALA A 321 -10.57 7.87 13.05
CA ALA A 321 -10.74 9.29 12.79
C ALA A 321 -9.40 10.01 13.00
N SER A 322 -9.06 10.95 12.13
CA SER A 322 -7.82 11.72 12.24
C SER A 322 -7.95 13.12 11.64
N GLY A 323 -7.13 14.03 12.14
CA GLY A 323 -6.93 15.36 11.59
C GLY A 323 -5.45 15.65 11.41
N THR A 324 -5.07 16.14 10.23
CA THR A 324 -3.69 16.55 9.90
C THR A 324 -3.67 18.01 9.50
N PHE A 325 -2.72 18.74 10.04
CA PHE A 325 -2.43 20.13 9.72
C PHE A 325 -1.03 20.22 9.11
N GLY A 326 -0.91 20.78 7.88
CA GLY A 326 0.36 20.98 7.17
C GLY A 326 0.62 22.45 6.86
N ALA A 327 1.83 22.91 7.17
CA ALA A 327 2.29 24.27 6.99
C ALA A 327 3.70 24.34 6.41
N ASP A 328 4.12 25.56 6.08
CA ASP A 328 5.48 25.92 5.64
C ASP A 328 5.92 25.25 4.31
N ALA A 329 5.01 24.60 3.60
CA ALA A 329 5.33 24.04 2.28
C ALA A 329 5.75 25.14 1.29
N LEU A 330 6.71 24.84 0.42
CA LEU A 330 7.21 25.78 -0.58
C LEU A 330 7.38 25.12 -1.97
N THR A 331 7.47 25.97 -2.97
CA THR A 331 7.90 25.58 -4.32
C THR A 331 9.42 25.59 -4.37
N PRO A 332 10.12 24.46 -4.56
CA PRO A 332 11.59 24.39 -4.47
C PRO A 332 12.33 25.33 -5.45
N THR A 333 11.74 25.57 -6.63
CA THR A 333 12.37 26.39 -7.67
C THR A 333 12.29 27.89 -7.42
N THR A 334 11.28 28.36 -6.69
CA THR A 334 11.04 29.79 -6.45
C THR A 334 11.16 30.18 -4.99
N GLY A 335 11.12 29.23 -4.06
CA GLY A 335 11.04 29.48 -2.64
C GLY A 335 9.69 30.08 -2.17
N ALA A 336 8.70 30.17 -3.06
CA ALA A 336 7.39 30.70 -2.73
C ALA A 336 6.64 29.73 -1.82
N TYR A 337 6.04 30.25 -0.76
CA TYR A 337 5.20 29.46 0.13
C TYR A 337 3.93 29.00 -0.57
N LEU A 338 3.57 27.76 -0.31
CA LEU A 338 2.32 27.12 -0.79
C LEU A 338 1.23 27.27 0.28
N PRO A 339 -0.06 27.12 -0.12
CA PRO A 339 -1.18 27.12 0.81
C PRO A 339 -1.00 26.14 1.96
N GLN A 340 -1.47 26.53 3.14
CA GLN A 340 -1.61 25.60 4.27
C GLN A 340 -2.79 24.67 3.99
N ASN A 341 -2.61 23.40 4.34
CA ASN A 341 -3.63 22.38 4.18
C ASN A 341 -3.99 21.76 5.53
N THR A 342 -5.28 21.54 5.73
CA THR A 342 -5.78 20.72 6.84
C THR A 342 -6.67 19.64 6.27
N GLU A 343 -6.52 18.40 6.72
CA GLU A 343 -7.37 17.29 6.28
C GLU A 343 -7.94 16.54 7.48
N TYR A 344 -9.27 16.33 7.47
CA TYR A 344 -10.00 15.51 8.43
C TYR A 344 -10.49 14.24 7.74
N ASN A 345 -10.23 13.09 8.35
CA ASN A 345 -10.63 11.78 7.83
C ASN A 345 -11.49 11.01 8.82
N PHE A 346 -12.46 10.31 8.25
CA PHE A 346 -13.27 9.30 8.92
C PHE A 346 -13.25 8.03 8.08
N ASP A 347 -13.05 6.88 8.72
CA ASP A 347 -12.95 5.57 8.09
C ASP A 347 -13.73 4.58 8.95
N LEU A 348 -14.92 4.19 8.50
CA LEU A 348 -15.80 3.25 9.17
C LEU A 348 -15.71 1.90 8.48
N ILE A 349 -15.34 0.87 9.22
CA ILE A 349 -15.12 -0.49 8.72
C ILE A 349 -16.05 -1.43 9.47
N TYR A 350 -16.83 -2.21 8.73
CA TYR A 350 -17.61 -3.31 9.28
C TYR A 350 -17.15 -4.61 8.63
N GLN A 351 -16.67 -5.54 9.45
CA GLN A 351 -16.37 -6.92 9.09
C GLN A 351 -17.35 -7.83 9.82
N VAL A 352 -18.06 -8.70 9.07
CA VAL A 352 -18.95 -9.67 9.70
C VAL A 352 -18.12 -10.56 10.65
N PRO A 353 -18.41 -10.58 11.96
CA PRO A 353 -17.63 -11.38 12.91
C PRO A 353 -17.80 -12.89 12.63
N GLU A 354 -16.73 -13.66 12.76
CA GLU A 354 -16.78 -15.12 12.58
C GLU A 354 -17.78 -15.79 13.52
N LYS A 355 -17.91 -15.29 14.75
CA LYS A 355 -18.83 -15.80 15.80
C LYS A 355 -20.23 -15.20 15.71
N ALA A 356 -20.52 -14.35 14.74
CA ALA A 356 -21.86 -13.81 14.56
C ALA A 356 -22.85 -14.93 14.19
N ALA A 357 -24.08 -14.81 14.64
CA ALA A 357 -25.21 -15.66 14.24
C ALA A 357 -25.65 -15.31 12.80
N ALA A 358 -24.70 -15.26 11.89
CA ALA A 358 -24.89 -14.96 10.47
C ALA A 358 -24.55 -16.21 9.64
N PRO A 359 -25.20 -16.43 8.47
CA PRO A 359 -24.83 -17.49 7.57
C PRO A 359 -23.34 -17.41 7.18
N ASP A 360 -22.68 -18.56 7.03
CA ASP A 360 -21.23 -18.64 6.75
C ASP A 360 -20.82 -17.88 5.50
N TRP A 361 -21.68 -17.84 4.49
CA TRP A 361 -21.43 -17.10 3.26
C TRP A 361 -21.38 -15.57 3.44
N LEU A 362 -21.89 -15.03 4.56
CA LEU A 362 -21.77 -13.60 4.88
C LEU A 362 -20.46 -13.26 5.62
N LYS A 363 -19.82 -14.21 6.25
CA LYS A 363 -18.62 -13.98 7.07
C LYS A 363 -17.45 -13.33 6.30
N PRO A 364 -17.23 -13.65 5.00
CA PRO A 364 -16.18 -12.99 4.20
C PRO A 364 -16.47 -11.53 3.84
N LEU A 365 -17.67 -11.02 4.14
CA LEU A 365 -18.09 -9.67 3.75
C LEU A 365 -17.47 -8.61 4.64
N GLN A 366 -16.84 -7.62 4.00
CA GLN A 366 -16.38 -6.38 4.63
C GLN A 366 -16.99 -5.17 3.91
N LEU A 367 -17.52 -4.24 4.68
CA LEU A 367 -17.99 -2.94 4.20
C LEU A 367 -17.08 -1.85 4.79
N ARG A 368 -16.75 -0.85 3.96
CA ARG A 368 -15.93 0.28 4.40
C ARG A 368 -16.47 1.57 3.81
N ALA A 369 -16.67 2.58 4.64
CA ALA A 369 -17.05 3.93 4.25
C ALA A 369 -15.95 4.88 4.70
N ARG A 370 -15.43 5.68 3.78
CA ARG A 370 -14.35 6.66 4.04
C ARG A 370 -14.81 8.03 3.62
N ALA A 371 -14.45 9.04 4.40
CA ALA A 371 -14.67 10.44 4.08
C ALA A 371 -13.41 11.24 4.38
N GLY A 372 -12.99 12.08 3.43
CA GLY A 372 -11.93 13.06 3.58
C GLY A 372 -12.47 14.46 3.31
N TYR A 373 -12.15 15.41 4.19
CA TYR A 373 -12.44 16.81 4.02
C TYR A 373 -11.15 17.62 4.14
N VAL A 374 -10.77 18.30 3.07
CA VAL A 374 -9.54 19.09 3.00
C VAL A 374 -9.87 20.57 2.94
N GLU A 375 -9.27 21.33 3.82
CA GLU A 375 -9.26 22.80 3.77
C GLU A 375 -7.92 23.27 3.20
N ILE A 376 -7.98 24.11 2.17
CA ILE A 376 -6.84 24.74 1.52
C ILE A 376 -6.91 26.24 1.81
N ASN A 377 -5.96 26.75 2.59
CA ASN A 377 -5.90 28.17 2.96
C ASN A 377 -4.86 28.90 2.11
N THR A 378 -5.32 29.68 1.14
CA THR A 378 -4.49 30.53 0.28
C THR A 378 -4.59 31.99 0.76
N ALA A 379 -3.66 32.42 1.60
CA ALA A 379 -3.57 33.78 2.13
C ALA A 379 -4.90 34.27 2.74
N GLY A 380 -5.54 33.43 3.55
CA GLY A 380 -6.81 33.73 4.22
C GLY A 380 -8.07 33.34 3.42
N ASN A 381 -7.94 32.98 2.14
CA ASN A 381 -9.06 32.47 1.35
C ASN A 381 -9.13 30.94 1.51
N LEU A 382 -10.26 30.46 2.03
CA LEU A 382 -10.50 29.03 2.23
C LEU A 382 -11.21 28.46 1.00
N SER A 383 -10.70 27.33 0.51
CA SER A 383 -11.39 26.45 -0.42
C SER A 383 -11.41 25.03 0.15
N ALA A 384 -12.37 24.22 -0.24
CA ALA A 384 -12.52 22.87 0.28
C ALA A 384 -12.55 21.83 -0.83
N LEU A 385 -11.95 20.67 -0.54
CA LEU A 385 -12.02 19.45 -1.31
C LEU A 385 -12.64 18.37 -0.45
N THR A 386 -13.51 17.56 -1.02
CA THR A 386 -14.10 16.40 -0.34
C THR A 386 -13.86 15.13 -1.14
N GLU A 387 -13.67 14.01 -0.45
CA GLU A 387 -13.61 12.70 -1.05
C GLU A 387 -14.43 11.71 -0.23
N TYR A 388 -15.26 10.93 -0.92
CA TYR A 388 -16.05 9.86 -0.33
C TYR A 388 -15.75 8.56 -1.05
N ARG A 389 -15.52 7.48 -0.27
CA ARG A 389 -15.34 6.13 -0.81
C ARG A 389 -16.26 5.16 -0.08
N PHE A 390 -16.98 4.34 -0.85
CA PHE A 390 -17.72 3.20 -0.33
C PHE A 390 -17.16 1.94 -0.96
N ILE A 391 -16.70 1.02 -0.13
CA ILE A 391 -15.99 -0.18 -0.59
C ILE A 391 -16.68 -1.39 0.02
N LEU A 392 -17.00 -2.36 -0.83
CA LEU A 392 -17.42 -3.70 -0.47
C LEU A 392 -16.30 -4.65 -0.88
N ASN A 393 -15.81 -5.47 0.06
CA ASN A 393 -14.92 -6.57 -0.20
C ASN A 393 -15.59 -7.88 0.22
N TYR A 394 -15.36 -8.93 -0.59
CA TYR A 394 -15.81 -10.27 -0.30
C TYR A 394 -14.76 -11.26 -0.80
N GLU A 395 -14.10 -11.97 0.13
CA GLU A 395 -13.01 -12.88 -0.20
C GLU A 395 -13.30 -14.30 0.23
N LEU A 396 -13.20 -15.24 -0.71
CA LEU A 396 -13.28 -16.66 -0.48
C LEU A 396 -11.93 -17.30 -0.79
N LYS A 397 -11.48 -18.19 0.10
CA LYS A 397 -10.31 -19.05 -0.09
C LYS A 397 -10.73 -20.50 0.02
N PHE A 398 -10.41 -21.27 -1.02
CA PHE A 398 -10.70 -22.69 -1.12
C PHE A 398 -9.39 -23.46 -1.08
N ARG A 399 -9.25 -24.37 -0.12
CA ARG A 399 -8.14 -25.30 -0.03
C ARG A 399 -8.63 -26.71 -0.39
N GLY A 400 -7.85 -27.44 -1.17
CA GLY A 400 -8.26 -28.79 -1.60
C GLY A 400 -8.51 -29.76 -0.46
N ARG A 401 -7.90 -29.55 0.72
CA ARG A 401 -8.17 -30.35 1.94
C ARG A 401 -9.53 -30.12 2.57
N ASP A 402 -10.20 -29.05 2.22
CA ASP A 402 -11.47 -28.67 2.84
C ASP A 402 -12.67 -29.35 2.15
N TYR A 403 -12.38 -30.14 1.08
CA TYR A 403 -13.32 -30.89 0.25
C TYR A 403 -12.83 -32.34 0.01
#